data_43d634655fb78515ab5e465b51a37959
#
_entry.id   43d634655fb78515ab5e465b51a37959
#
_cell.length_a   1.000
_cell.length_b   1.000
_cell.length_c   1.000
_cell.angle_alpha   90.00
_cell.angle_beta   90.00
_cell.angle_gamma   90.00
#
_symmetry.space_group_name_H-M   'P 1'
#
loop_
_entity.id
_entity.type
_entity.pdbx_description
1 polymer ?
#
loop_
_entity_poly.entity_id
_entity_poly.type
_entity_poly.pdbx_seq_one_letter_code
_entity_poly.pdbx_strand_id
1 'polypeptide(L)'
;MLNGAAALMAPPSEVKAARKQPAQVYLNENVLMGMVLSTVEVFKKECFGMLLGYRADGKYIVEHAIPYQSVRRGHNWTELRSDKWKIIKGILRNFPKLDILGDYHSHTMYRDIRASVTLSEDDIAYMEPHELQIVVAINQHEHRRTWSWSVNADRTLSGWIDRYHFRIAAYYYDRRSVIGKGGTGGNGNGNGNGHGPRKPLTRPRMAQILCPIAMGAVR
;
A
#
# COMPACT_ATOMS: atom_id res chain seq x y z
N MET A 1 26.78 67.42 -13.09
CA MET A 1 27.38 66.10 -12.90
C MET A 1 26.43 65.28 -12.03
N LEU A 2 25.64 64.42 -12.64
CA LEU A 2 24.65 63.57 -11.99
C LEU A 2 25.20 62.13 -12.00
N ASN A 3 25.59 61.61 -10.83
CA ASN A 3 25.99 60.22 -10.66
C ASN A 3 24.72 59.37 -10.44
N GLY A 4 24.34 58.60 -11.44
CA GLY A 4 23.32 57.56 -11.33
C GLY A 4 23.92 56.26 -10.76
N ALA A 5 23.60 55.96 -9.52
CA ALA A 5 23.90 54.64 -8.94
C ALA A 5 22.90 53.60 -9.43
N ALA A 6 23.36 52.66 -10.27
CA ALA A 6 22.56 51.50 -10.68
C ALA A 6 22.47 50.54 -9.47
N ALA A 7 21.23 50.35 -8.99
CA ALA A 7 20.93 49.30 -7.98
C ALA A 7 21.04 47.91 -8.64
N LEU A 8 22.00 47.14 -8.22
CA LEU A 8 22.10 45.73 -8.55
C LEU A 8 20.88 44.98 -7.91
N MET A 9 19.94 44.56 -8.73
CA MET A 9 18.87 43.65 -8.30
C MET A 9 19.49 42.28 -8.01
N ALA A 10 19.32 41.81 -6.78
CA ALA A 10 19.69 40.45 -6.39
C ALA A 10 18.86 39.44 -7.21
N PRO A 11 19.45 38.31 -7.62
CA PRO A 11 18.70 37.29 -8.37
C PRO A 11 17.58 36.71 -7.50
N PRO A 12 16.42 36.35 -8.10
CA PRO A 12 15.31 35.78 -7.35
C PRO A 12 15.76 34.47 -6.69
N SER A 13 15.54 34.38 -5.37
CA SER A 13 15.81 33.19 -4.59
C SER A 13 15.09 32.00 -5.21
N GLU A 14 15.82 30.93 -5.52
CA GLU A 14 15.27 29.65 -5.96
C GLU A 14 14.20 29.19 -4.97
N VAL A 15 12.94 29.23 -5.43
CA VAL A 15 11.81 28.64 -4.70
C VAL A 15 12.06 27.14 -4.67
N LYS A 16 12.63 26.64 -3.56
CA LYS A 16 12.77 25.20 -3.30
C LYS A 16 11.41 24.56 -3.51
N ALA A 17 11.28 23.73 -4.56
CA ALA A 17 10.07 23.02 -4.87
C ALA A 17 9.55 22.33 -3.59
N ALA A 18 8.38 22.72 -3.11
CA ALA A 18 7.78 22.19 -1.90
C ALA A 18 7.74 20.64 -2.02
N ARG A 19 8.37 19.94 -1.08
CA ARG A 19 8.36 18.48 -1.02
C ARG A 19 6.91 18.04 -0.96
N LYS A 20 6.45 17.39 -2.03
CA LYS A 20 5.08 16.90 -2.11
C LYS A 20 4.83 15.97 -0.93
N GLN A 21 3.79 16.26 -0.15
CA GLN A 21 3.36 15.41 0.96
C GLN A 21 3.10 13.98 0.45
N PRO A 22 3.46 12.94 1.23
CA PRO A 22 3.14 11.57 0.87
C PRO A 22 1.63 11.39 0.75
N ALA A 23 1.19 10.42 -0.06
CA ALA A 23 -0.21 10.04 -0.05
C ALA A 23 -0.63 9.60 1.35
N GLN A 24 -1.88 9.88 1.71
CA GLN A 24 -2.47 9.49 2.98
C GLN A 24 -3.43 8.33 2.77
N VAL A 25 -3.42 7.38 3.69
CA VAL A 25 -4.33 6.22 3.71
C VAL A 25 -5.07 6.24 5.03
N TYR A 26 -6.37 6.47 4.96
CA TYR A 26 -7.25 6.43 6.12
C TYR A 26 -7.79 5.00 6.31
N LEU A 27 -7.58 4.43 7.48
CA LEU A 27 -8.06 3.12 7.89
C LEU A 27 -8.98 3.29 9.11
N ASN A 28 -10.25 2.96 8.97
CA ASN A 28 -11.14 2.90 10.13
C ASN A 28 -10.87 1.62 10.96
N GLU A 29 -11.48 1.52 12.13
CA GLU A 29 -11.30 0.40 13.05
C GLU A 29 -11.73 -0.94 12.43
N ASN A 30 -12.83 -0.96 11.67
CA ASN A 30 -13.33 -2.18 11.01
C ASN A 30 -12.35 -2.72 9.96
N VAL A 31 -11.73 -1.82 9.21
CA VAL A 31 -10.69 -2.19 8.22
C VAL A 31 -9.48 -2.79 8.92
N LEU A 32 -8.99 -2.13 9.98
CA LEU A 32 -7.87 -2.65 10.77
C LEU A 32 -8.20 -4.02 11.35
N MET A 33 -9.37 -4.15 11.97
CA MET A 33 -9.85 -5.42 12.54
C MET A 33 -9.94 -6.51 11.48
N GLY A 34 -10.52 -6.22 10.31
CA GLY A 34 -10.64 -7.18 9.22
C GLY A 34 -9.27 -7.71 8.74
N MET A 35 -8.28 -6.82 8.55
CA MET A 35 -6.93 -7.22 8.18
C MET A 35 -6.24 -8.05 9.28
N VAL A 36 -6.36 -7.63 10.52
CA VAL A 36 -5.72 -8.30 11.66
C VAL A 36 -6.29 -9.69 11.88
N LEU A 37 -7.64 -9.82 11.93
CA LEU A 37 -8.30 -11.11 12.15
C LEU A 37 -8.00 -12.10 11.03
N SER A 38 -8.08 -11.68 9.77
CA SER A 38 -7.76 -12.54 8.63
C SER A 38 -6.28 -12.96 8.61
N THR A 39 -5.38 -12.10 9.08
CA THR A 39 -3.95 -12.42 9.19
C THR A 39 -3.67 -13.44 10.31
N VAL A 40 -4.36 -13.31 11.46
CA VAL A 40 -4.24 -14.26 12.58
C VAL A 40 -4.83 -15.61 12.21
N GLU A 41 -6.00 -15.63 11.54
CA GLU A 41 -6.68 -16.86 11.12
C GLU A 41 -5.77 -17.81 10.33
N VAL A 42 -4.94 -17.25 9.44
CA VAL A 42 -4.04 -18.04 8.59
C VAL A 42 -2.58 -17.96 9.03
N PHE A 43 -2.31 -17.55 10.26
CA PHE A 43 -0.96 -17.38 10.78
C PHE A 43 -0.03 -18.55 10.38
N LYS A 44 1.19 -18.23 9.96
CA LYS A 44 2.21 -19.06 9.28
C LYS A 44 1.97 -19.29 7.77
N LYS A 45 0.91 -18.71 7.20
CA LYS A 45 0.69 -18.59 5.76
C LYS A 45 0.34 -17.15 5.47
N GLU A 46 0.51 -16.74 4.23
CA GLU A 46 0.11 -15.40 3.82
C GLU A 46 -1.41 -15.27 3.70
N CYS A 47 -1.93 -14.21 4.29
CA CYS A 47 -3.28 -13.72 4.04
C CYS A 47 -3.27 -12.82 2.80
N PHE A 48 -4.33 -12.81 2.03
CA PHE A 48 -4.53 -11.91 0.91
C PHE A 48 -5.99 -11.46 0.84
N GLY A 49 -6.22 -10.18 0.53
CA GLY A 49 -7.56 -9.64 0.40
C GLY A 49 -7.61 -8.34 -0.38
N MET A 50 -8.82 -7.90 -0.74
CA MET A 50 -9.05 -6.66 -1.45
C MET A 50 -9.33 -5.51 -0.49
N LEU A 51 -8.98 -4.30 -0.91
CA LEU A 51 -9.30 -3.04 -0.25
C LEU A 51 -10.36 -2.31 -1.06
N LEU A 52 -11.49 -2.02 -0.44
CA LEU A 52 -12.57 -1.26 -1.05
C LEU A 52 -12.74 0.09 -0.34
N GLY A 53 -13.11 1.10 -1.10
CA GLY A 53 -13.34 2.44 -0.60
C GLY A 53 -13.34 3.45 -1.74
N TYR A 54 -12.83 4.64 -1.50
CA TYR A 54 -12.79 5.71 -2.50
C TYR A 54 -11.56 6.61 -2.33
N ARG A 55 -11.34 7.48 -3.31
CA ARG A 55 -10.28 8.49 -3.27
C ARG A 55 -10.89 9.87 -3.14
N ALA A 56 -10.42 10.64 -2.16
CA ALA A 56 -10.85 12.01 -1.93
C ALA A 56 -9.63 12.88 -1.60
N ASP A 57 -9.48 14.02 -2.25
CA ASP A 57 -8.43 15.02 -1.98
C ASP A 57 -7.00 14.44 -1.91
N GLY A 58 -6.69 13.47 -2.77
CA GLY A 58 -5.38 12.81 -2.81
C GLY A 58 -5.16 11.78 -1.70
N LYS A 59 -6.20 11.43 -0.96
CA LYS A 59 -6.21 10.41 0.09
C LYS A 59 -6.91 9.15 -0.39
N TYR A 60 -6.48 8.01 0.15
CA TYR A 60 -7.20 6.75 0.04
C TYR A 60 -8.05 6.58 1.30
N ILE A 61 -9.35 6.51 1.14
CA ILE A 61 -10.29 6.22 2.24
C ILE A 61 -10.69 4.75 2.10
N VAL A 62 -10.10 3.89 2.92
CA VAL A 62 -10.39 2.46 2.91
C VAL A 62 -11.55 2.20 3.85
N GLU A 63 -12.65 1.67 3.33
CA GLU A 63 -13.86 1.36 4.10
C GLU A 63 -14.00 -0.12 4.44
N HIS A 64 -13.43 -0.99 3.57
CA HIS A 64 -13.48 -2.44 3.78
C HIS A 64 -12.16 -3.10 3.42
N ALA A 65 -11.75 -4.07 4.23
CA ALA A 65 -10.72 -5.05 3.92
C ALA A 65 -11.38 -6.42 3.87
N ILE A 66 -11.50 -6.99 2.68
CA ILE A 66 -12.22 -8.25 2.45
C ILE A 66 -11.22 -9.34 2.10
N PRO A 67 -11.02 -10.35 2.98
CA PRO A 67 -10.10 -11.44 2.70
C PRO A 67 -10.62 -12.34 1.58
N TYR A 68 -9.71 -12.79 0.71
CA TYR A 68 -10.02 -13.79 -0.29
C TYR A 68 -10.01 -15.18 0.33
N GLN A 69 -11.13 -15.87 0.28
CA GLN A 69 -11.27 -17.24 0.79
C GLN A 69 -10.76 -18.29 -0.19
N SER A 70 -10.83 -18.03 -1.49
CA SER A 70 -10.50 -18.97 -2.55
C SER A 70 -9.09 -18.83 -3.13
N VAL A 71 -8.15 -18.30 -2.38
CA VAL A 71 -6.74 -18.25 -2.78
C VAL A 71 -6.01 -19.54 -2.39
N ARG A 72 -5.06 -19.95 -3.23
CA ARG A 72 -4.03 -20.91 -2.83
C ARG A 72 -2.98 -20.16 -2.04
N ARG A 73 -2.59 -20.71 -0.89
CA ARG A 73 -1.67 -20.06 0.04
C ARG A 73 -0.48 -20.95 0.31
N GLY A 74 0.72 -20.34 0.25
CA GLY A 74 1.95 -20.91 0.77
C GLY A 74 2.46 -20.15 1.99
N HIS A 75 3.70 -20.42 2.35
CA HIS A 75 4.36 -19.68 3.44
C HIS A 75 4.71 -18.23 3.05
N ASN A 76 5.09 -18.04 1.78
CA ASN A 76 5.57 -16.77 1.23
C ASN A 76 4.98 -16.46 -0.16
N TRP A 77 3.79 -17.01 -0.46
CA TRP A 77 3.09 -16.72 -1.71
C TRP A 77 1.58 -16.95 -1.58
N THR A 78 0.84 -16.19 -2.39
CA THR A 78 -0.59 -16.36 -2.58
C THR A 78 -0.91 -16.32 -4.08
N GLU A 79 -1.85 -17.14 -4.54
CA GLU A 79 -2.32 -17.18 -5.91
C GLU A 79 -3.83 -16.93 -5.94
N LEU A 80 -4.23 -15.85 -6.62
CA LEU A 80 -5.63 -15.49 -6.80
C LEU A 80 -6.23 -16.25 -8.00
N ARG A 81 -7.40 -16.83 -7.82
CA ARG A 81 -8.15 -17.47 -8.90
C ARG A 81 -8.79 -16.42 -9.81
N SER A 82 -8.29 -16.32 -11.04
CA SER A 82 -8.72 -15.30 -12.02
C SER A 82 -10.20 -15.39 -12.42
N ASP A 83 -10.78 -16.61 -12.41
CA ASP A 83 -12.21 -16.83 -12.67
C ASP A 83 -13.10 -16.20 -11.60
N LYS A 84 -12.75 -16.38 -10.33
CA LYS A 84 -13.47 -15.78 -9.20
C LYS A 84 -13.33 -14.26 -9.17
N TRP A 85 -12.16 -13.77 -9.50
CA TRP A 85 -11.90 -12.32 -9.58
C TRP A 85 -12.81 -11.60 -10.57
N LYS A 86 -13.03 -12.19 -11.75
CA LYS A 86 -13.97 -11.63 -12.75
C LYS A 86 -15.40 -11.54 -12.22
N ILE A 87 -15.87 -12.57 -11.51
CA ILE A 87 -17.20 -12.58 -10.89
C ILE A 87 -17.31 -11.48 -9.82
N ILE A 88 -16.33 -11.39 -8.93
CA ILE A 88 -16.29 -10.38 -7.86
C ILE A 88 -16.33 -8.98 -8.44
N LYS A 89 -15.49 -8.66 -9.44
CA LYS A 89 -15.53 -7.37 -10.13
C LYS A 89 -16.89 -7.07 -10.76
N GLY A 90 -17.56 -8.08 -11.30
CA GLY A 90 -18.92 -7.94 -11.86
C GLY A 90 -19.94 -7.54 -10.79
N ILE A 91 -19.86 -8.15 -9.61
CA ILE A 91 -20.76 -7.86 -8.48
C ILE A 91 -20.49 -6.46 -7.91
N LEU A 92 -19.24 -6.08 -7.76
CA LEU A 92 -18.84 -4.77 -7.20
C LEU A 92 -19.35 -3.58 -8.01
N ARG A 93 -19.66 -3.75 -9.31
CA ARG A 93 -20.30 -2.70 -10.13
C ARG A 93 -21.67 -2.26 -9.61
N ASN A 94 -22.32 -3.09 -8.79
CA ASN A 94 -23.60 -2.74 -8.15
C ASN A 94 -23.41 -1.87 -6.86
N PHE A 95 -22.17 -1.59 -6.48
CA PHE A 95 -21.82 -0.76 -5.34
C PHE A 95 -21.08 0.50 -5.81
N PRO A 96 -21.78 1.48 -6.44
CA PRO A 96 -21.15 2.59 -7.17
C PRO A 96 -20.37 3.57 -6.27
N LYS A 97 -20.51 3.48 -4.95
CA LYS A 97 -19.76 4.29 -3.99
C LYS A 97 -18.41 3.68 -3.61
N LEU A 98 -18.17 2.42 -3.98
CA LEU A 98 -16.97 1.68 -3.62
C LEU A 98 -16.15 1.37 -4.87
N ASP A 99 -14.92 1.84 -4.87
CA ASP A 99 -13.90 1.45 -5.83
C ASP A 99 -12.99 0.35 -5.23
N ILE A 100 -12.41 -0.47 -6.10
CA ILE A 100 -11.28 -1.30 -5.69
C ILE A 100 -10.07 -0.39 -5.62
N LEU A 101 -9.58 -0.15 -4.41
CA LEU A 101 -8.41 0.69 -4.18
C LEU A 101 -7.09 -0.06 -4.37
N GLY A 102 -7.12 -1.38 -4.22
CA GLY A 102 -5.98 -2.28 -4.31
C GLY A 102 -6.16 -3.50 -3.43
N ASP A 103 -5.08 -4.00 -2.89
CA ASP A 103 -5.04 -5.21 -2.08
C ASP A 103 -4.28 -5.05 -0.77
N TYR A 104 -4.40 -6.07 0.09
CA TYR A 104 -3.53 -6.26 1.23
C TYR A 104 -3.09 -7.72 1.32
N HIS A 105 -1.89 -7.93 1.84
CA HIS A 105 -1.40 -9.26 2.14
C HIS A 105 -0.58 -9.25 3.44
N SER A 106 -0.31 -10.43 3.98
CA SER A 106 0.48 -10.54 5.19
C SER A 106 1.82 -11.23 4.93
N HIS A 107 2.86 -10.71 5.59
CA HIS A 107 4.11 -11.41 5.79
C HIS A 107 4.10 -12.05 7.17
N THR A 108 4.42 -13.31 7.25
CA THR A 108 4.44 -14.05 8.51
C THR A 108 5.87 -14.46 8.89
N MET A 109 6.13 -14.53 10.20
CA MET A 109 7.43 -15.02 10.65
C MET A 109 7.66 -16.48 10.24
N TYR A 110 8.92 -16.78 9.92
CA TYR A 110 9.35 -18.13 9.59
C TYR A 110 10.48 -18.57 10.50
N ARG A 111 10.24 -19.57 11.38
CA ARG A 111 11.17 -19.95 12.43
C ARG A 111 11.57 -18.71 13.25
N ASP A 112 12.85 -18.36 13.29
CA ASP A 112 13.41 -17.22 14.01
C ASP A 112 13.48 -15.93 13.16
N ILE A 113 13.13 -16.02 11.87
CA ILE A 113 13.13 -14.87 10.96
C ILE A 113 11.84 -14.09 11.17
N ARG A 114 11.97 -12.84 11.58
CA ARG A 114 10.83 -11.94 11.77
C ARG A 114 10.29 -11.46 10.45
N ALA A 115 8.96 -11.41 10.35
CA ALA A 115 8.26 -10.77 9.25
C ALA A 115 8.52 -9.27 9.26
N SER A 116 8.70 -8.70 8.08
CA SER A 116 8.83 -7.26 7.86
C SER A 116 7.73 -6.76 6.92
N VAL A 117 7.50 -5.45 6.91
CA VAL A 117 6.56 -4.81 5.98
C VAL A 117 7.19 -4.49 4.62
N THR A 118 8.46 -4.83 4.41
CA THR A 118 9.17 -4.54 3.15
C THR A 118 8.58 -5.37 2.02
N LEU A 119 8.23 -4.70 0.92
CA LEU A 119 7.78 -5.38 -0.30
C LEU A 119 8.88 -6.27 -0.86
N SER A 120 8.53 -7.49 -1.24
CA SER A 120 9.38 -8.37 -2.04
C SER A 120 9.49 -7.87 -3.49
N GLU A 121 10.39 -8.44 -4.27
CA GLU A 121 10.47 -8.12 -5.70
C GLU A 121 9.20 -8.56 -6.44
N ASP A 122 8.59 -9.66 -6.03
CA ASP A 122 7.33 -10.16 -6.58
C ASP A 122 6.17 -9.21 -6.25
N ASP A 123 6.06 -8.73 -5.00
CA ASP A 123 5.05 -7.74 -4.63
C ASP A 123 5.14 -6.49 -5.51
N ILE A 124 6.37 -6.01 -5.74
CA ILE A 124 6.61 -4.84 -6.59
C ILE A 124 6.25 -5.13 -8.05
N ALA A 125 6.54 -6.34 -8.54
CA ALA A 125 6.28 -6.73 -9.92
C ALA A 125 4.79 -6.87 -10.23
N TYR A 126 3.99 -7.29 -9.26
CA TYR A 126 2.54 -7.49 -9.41
C TYR A 126 1.71 -6.26 -9.01
N MET A 127 2.31 -5.27 -8.36
CA MET A 127 1.62 -4.05 -7.97
C MET A 127 1.28 -3.19 -9.19
N GLU A 128 -0.02 -2.98 -9.43
CA GLU A 128 -0.50 -2.18 -10.55
C GLU A 128 -0.35 -0.67 -10.30
N PRO A 129 -0.11 0.14 -11.36
CA PRO A 129 -0.15 1.59 -11.25
C PRO A 129 -1.50 2.08 -10.70
N HIS A 130 -1.46 3.00 -9.74
CA HIS A 130 -2.63 3.57 -9.07
C HIS A 130 -3.29 2.67 -8.01
N GLU A 131 -2.83 1.48 -7.80
CA GLU A 131 -3.29 0.64 -6.71
C GLU A 131 -2.59 0.97 -5.40
N LEU A 132 -3.32 0.73 -4.32
CA LEU A 132 -2.82 0.75 -2.95
C LEU A 132 -2.48 -0.68 -2.57
N GLN A 133 -1.29 -0.90 -2.04
CA GLN A 133 -0.92 -2.18 -1.46
C GLN A 133 -0.63 -2.01 0.03
N ILE A 134 -1.30 -2.79 0.88
CA ILE A 134 -1.05 -2.79 2.32
C ILE A 134 -0.39 -4.10 2.72
N VAL A 135 0.76 -4.02 3.38
CA VAL A 135 1.49 -5.17 3.92
C VAL A 135 1.30 -5.23 5.43
N VAL A 136 0.88 -6.38 5.93
CA VAL A 136 0.67 -6.67 7.35
C VAL A 136 1.73 -7.67 7.80
N ALA A 137 2.79 -7.22 8.46
CA ALA A 137 3.75 -8.13 9.08
C ALA A 137 3.24 -8.58 10.45
N ILE A 138 3.19 -9.90 10.68
CA ILE A 138 2.76 -10.51 11.94
C ILE A 138 3.90 -11.35 12.55
N ASN A 139 4.21 -11.09 13.80
CA ASN A 139 5.23 -11.78 14.56
C ASN A 139 4.65 -12.28 15.89
N GLN A 140 4.82 -13.55 16.18
CA GLN A 140 4.42 -14.13 17.46
C GLN A 140 5.54 -14.00 18.48
N HIS A 141 5.19 -13.74 19.73
CA HIS A 141 6.09 -13.64 20.86
C HIS A 141 5.67 -14.62 21.97
N GLU A 142 6.58 -14.96 22.88
CA GLU A 142 6.31 -15.84 24.00
C GLU A 142 5.33 -15.24 25.01
N HIS A 143 5.48 -13.94 25.29
CA HIS A 143 4.68 -13.25 26.28
C HIS A 143 3.53 -12.48 25.66
N ARG A 144 2.39 -12.52 26.34
CA ARG A 144 1.23 -11.67 26.03
C ARG A 144 1.53 -10.22 26.35
N ARG A 145 0.97 -9.31 25.54
CA ARG A 145 1.07 -7.87 25.76
C ARG A 145 -0.30 -7.23 25.74
N THR A 146 -0.40 -6.13 26.47
CA THR A 146 -1.60 -5.29 26.45
C THR A 146 -1.84 -4.75 25.04
N TRP A 147 -3.10 -4.72 24.66
CA TRP A 147 -3.53 -4.14 23.40
C TRP A 147 -3.10 -2.68 23.28
N SER A 148 -2.40 -2.36 22.22
CA SER A 148 -1.89 -1.01 21.96
C SER A 148 -1.63 -0.83 20.48
N TRP A 149 -1.89 0.39 19.97
CA TRP A 149 -1.60 0.77 18.60
C TRP A 149 -0.93 2.14 18.56
N SER A 150 0.01 2.33 17.65
CA SER A 150 0.70 3.58 17.43
C SER A 150 1.11 3.77 15.98
N VAL A 151 1.07 5.02 15.51
CA VAL A 151 1.67 5.42 14.23
C VAL A 151 3.12 5.75 14.48
N ASN A 152 4.03 5.14 13.73
CA ASN A 152 5.47 5.32 13.88
C ASN A 152 5.99 6.46 12.99
N ALA A 153 7.14 7.00 13.33
CA ALA A 153 7.81 8.05 12.56
C ALA A 153 8.14 7.65 11.13
N ASP A 154 8.33 6.35 10.86
CA ASP A 154 8.55 5.77 9.54
C ASP A 154 7.25 5.52 8.74
N ARG A 155 6.12 6.08 9.19
CA ARG A 155 4.78 5.99 8.57
C ARG A 155 4.11 4.63 8.69
N THR A 156 4.70 3.67 9.38
CA THR A 156 4.05 2.39 9.67
C THR A 156 3.10 2.53 10.86
N LEU A 157 2.07 1.69 10.87
CA LEU A 157 1.23 1.46 12.03
C LEU A 157 1.74 0.20 12.74
N SER A 158 1.91 0.21 14.05
CA SER A 158 2.26 -0.97 14.82
C SER A 158 1.37 -1.14 16.03
N GLY A 159 1.16 -2.40 16.41
CA GLY A 159 0.33 -2.71 17.56
C GLY A 159 0.53 -4.11 18.09
N TRP A 160 -0.02 -4.33 19.29
CA TRP A 160 0.00 -5.60 20.00
C TRP A 160 -1.41 -6.08 20.27
N ILE A 161 -1.64 -7.36 20.02
CA ILE A 161 -2.85 -8.08 20.42
C ILE A 161 -2.43 -9.42 20.97
N ASP A 162 -2.64 -9.65 22.27
CA ASP A 162 -2.20 -10.86 22.98
C ASP A 162 -0.69 -11.09 22.80
N ARG A 163 -0.29 -12.16 22.12
CA ARG A 163 1.12 -12.47 21.83
C ARG A 163 1.56 -12.09 20.42
N TYR A 164 0.72 -11.44 19.65
CA TYR A 164 1.05 -11.03 18.30
C TYR A 164 1.44 -9.56 18.23
N HIS A 165 2.57 -9.30 17.59
CA HIS A 165 2.99 -7.97 17.21
C HIS A 165 2.73 -7.78 15.72
N PHE A 166 2.01 -6.72 15.40
CA PHE A 166 1.71 -6.31 14.04
C PHE A 166 2.52 -5.09 13.66
N ARG A 167 2.93 -5.04 12.41
CA ARG A 167 3.42 -3.84 11.77
C ARG A 167 2.77 -3.73 10.40
N ILE A 168 2.25 -2.56 10.05
CA ILE A 168 1.46 -2.36 8.83
C ILE A 168 2.05 -1.19 8.06
N ALA A 169 2.28 -1.37 6.77
CA ALA A 169 2.71 -0.32 5.85
C ALA A 169 1.79 -0.27 4.64
N ALA A 170 1.59 0.91 4.09
CA ALA A 170 0.81 1.14 2.89
C ALA A 170 1.73 1.69 1.79
N TYR A 171 1.61 1.16 0.58
CA TYR A 171 2.43 1.51 -0.57
C TYR A 171 1.58 1.97 -1.74
N TYR A 172 2.11 2.90 -2.54
CA TYR A 172 1.46 3.41 -3.75
C TYR A 172 2.50 3.84 -4.77
N TYR A 173 2.11 3.89 -6.05
CA TYR A 173 2.90 4.54 -7.07
C TYR A 173 2.53 6.03 -7.20
N ASP A 174 3.52 6.91 -7.24
CA ASP A 174 3.29 8.31 -7.58
C ASP A 174 2.93 8.40 -9.08
N ARG A 175 1.81 9.05 -9.42
CA ARG A 175 1.31 9.22 -10.79
C ARG A 175 2.37 9.74 -11.78
N ARG A 176 3.36 10.49 -11.31
CA ARG A 176 4.43 11.01 -12.15
C ARG A 176 5.46 9.97 -12.58
N SER A 177 5.59 8.90 -11.84
CA SER A 177 6.55 7.85 -12.11
C SER A 177 6.08 6.86 -13.18
N VAL A 178 4.81 6.88 -13.52
CA VAL A 178 4.18 5.98 -14.51
C VAL A 178 4.15 6.60 -15.92
N ILE A 179 4.31 7.92 -16.06
CA ILE A 179 4.39 8.61 -17.34
C ILE A 179 5.84 8.60 -17.83
N GLY A 180 6.40 7.43 -18.06
CA GLY A 180 7.56 7.26 -18.93
C GLY A 180 7.11 7.52 -20.37
N LYS A 181 7.72 8.51 -21.02
CA LYS A 181 7.51 8.94 -22.41
C LYS A 181 7.16 7.74 -23.29
N GLY A 182 5.95 7.71 -23.82
CA GLY A 182 5.59 6.84 -24.91
C GLY A 182 6.56 7.10 -26.08
N GLY A 183 7.53 6.19 -26.24
CA GLY A 183 8.40 6.18 -27.40
C GLY A 183 7.54 5.94 -28.63
N THR A 184 7.52 6.93 -29.50
CA THR A 184 6.99 6.85 -30.86
C THR A 184 7.63 5.70 -31.61
N GLY A 185 6.79 4.83 -32.18
CA GLY A 185 7.02 4.15 -33.46
C GLY A 185 8.18 3.12 -33.49
N GLY A 186 7.81 1.88 -33.31
CA GLY A 186 8.57 0.75 -33.79
C GLY A 186 7.60 -0.31 -34.32
N ASN A 187 7.42 -0.33 -35.63
CA ASN A 187 6.71 -1.39 -36.35
C ASN A 187 7.56 -2.66 -36.23
N GLY A 188 7.16 -3.58 -35.37
CA GLY A 188 7.84 -4.85 -35.17
C GLY A 188 6.82 -5.98 -35.06
N ASN A 189 6.58 -6.66 -36.18
CA ASN A 189 5.86 -7.91 -36.27
C ASN A 189 6.63 -8.96 -35.43
N GLY A 190 6.10 -9.31 -34.27
CA GLY A 190 6.70 -10.30 -33.37
C GLY A 190 5.62 -11.05 -32.61
N ASN A 191 5.24 -12.21 -33.14
CA ASN A 191 4.40 -13.21 -32.48
C ASN A 191 5.17 -13.74 -31.25
N GLY A 192 4.77 -13.34 -30.04
CA GLY A 192 5.41 -13.77 -28.80
C GLY A 192 4.46 -13.63 -27.63
N ASN A 193 3.74 -14.71 -27.29
CA ASN A 193 2.99 -14.84 -26.04
C ASN A 193 3.96 -14.87 -24.86
N GLY A 194 4.28 -13.71 -24.34
CA GLY A 194 5.13 -13.53 -23.16
C GLY A 194 4.66 -12.32 -22.37
N HIS A 195 3.56 -12.42 -21.63
CA HIS A 195 3.18 -11.41 -20.66
C HIS A 195 3.97 -11.66 -19.37
N GLY A 196 5.27 -11.44 -19.42
CA GLY A 196 6.05 -11.24 -18.21
C GLY A 196 5.68 -9.89 -17.58
N PRO A 197 5.71 -9.77 -16.23
CA PRO A 197 5.40 -8.51 -15.55
C PRO A 197 6.34 -7.42 -16.08
N ARG A 198 5.77 -6.30 -16.55
CA ARG A 198 6.55 -5.12 -16.95
C ARG A 198 7.24 -4.58 -15.72
N LYS A 199 8.58 -4.55 -15.69
CA LYS A 199 9.33 -3.93 -14.59
C LYS A 199 8.87 -2.48 -14.43
N PRO A 200 8.36 -2.09 -13.26
CA PRO A 200 7.96 -0.72 -13.03
C PRO A 200 9.18 0.18 -13.09
N LEU A 201 9.05 1.33 -13.76
CA LEU A 201 10.12 2.33 -13.92
C LEU A 201 10.57 2.99 -12.61
N THR A 202 9.79 2.82 -11.54
CA THR A 202 10.06 3.40 -10.21
C THR A 202 9.58 2.46 -9.12
N ARG A 203 10.23 2.56 -7.94
CA ARG A 203 9.79 1.81 -6.75
C ARG A 203 8.55 2.45 -6.13
N PRO A 204 7.64 1.64 -5.55
CA PRO A 204 6.51 2.14 -4.78
C PRO A 204 7.00 3.03 -3.62
N ARG A 205 6.17 4.01 -3.26
CA ARG A 205 6.41 4.89 -2.11
C ARG A 205 5.52 4.50 -0.95
N MET A 206 6.03 4.64 0.26
CA MET A 206 5.24 4.45 1.46
C MET A 206 4.33 5.65 1.71
N ALA A 207 3.05 5.38 1.89
CA ALA A 207 2.02 6.34 2.27
C ALA A 207 2.02 6.58 3.80
N GLN A 208 1.42 7.69 4.22
CA GLN A 208 1.14 7.95 5.63
C GLN A 208 -0.18 7.27 6.01
N ILE A 209 -0.13 6.32 6.95
CA ILE A 209 -1.35 5.72 7.50
C ILE A 209 -1.95 6.67 8.55
N LEU A 210 -3.25 6.89 8.45
CA LEU A 210 -4.08 7.60 9.42
C LEU A 210 -5.11 6.60 9.96
N CYS A 211 -4.96 6.22 11.22
CA CYS A 211 -5.84 5.26 11.88
C CYS A 211 -6.26 5.83 13.24
N PRO A 212 -7.55 6.18 13.47
CA PRO A 212 -8.00 6.85 14.68
C PRO A 212 -7.65 6.11 15.96
N ILE A 213 -7.73 4.79 15.95
CA ILE A 213 -7.41 3.95 17.12
C ILE A 213 -5.95 4.08 17.58
N ALA A 214 -5.03 4.39 16.65
CA ALA A 214 -3.61 4.57 16.94
C ALA A 214 -3.23 6.01 17.23
N MET A 215 -4.13 6.95 16.95
CA MET A 215 -3.91 8.38 17.15
C MET A 215 -4.40 8.88 18.52
N GLY A 216 -4.84 7.98 19.40
CA GLY A 216 -5.37 8.35 20.71
C GLY A 216 -6.72 9.08 20.64
N ALA A 217 -7.40 9.00 19.50
CA ALA A 217 -8.70 9.59 19.31
C ALA A 217 -9.75 8.78 20.07
N VAL A 218 -10.06 9.28 21.24
CA VAL A 218 -11.31 9.14 21.96
C VAL A 218 -11.70 7.70 22.37
N ARG A 219 -11.41 7.39 23.60
CA ARG A 219 -12.30 6.57 24.43
C ARG A 219 -13.30 7.45 25.15
#